data_3cd3ef2231233677a1b5d3d12ba9463a
#
_entry.id   3cd3ef2231233677a1b5d3d12ba9463a
#
_cell.length_a   1.000
_cell.length_b   1.000
_cell.length_c   1.000
_cell.angle_alpha   90.00
_cell.angle_beta   90.00
_cell.angle_gamma   90.00
#
_symmetry.space_group_name_H-M   'P 1'
#
loop_
_entity.id
_entity.type
_entity.pdbx_description
1 polymer ?
#
loop_
_entity_poly.entity_id
_entity_poly.type
_entity_poly.pdbx_seq_one_letter_code
_entity_poly.pdbx_strand_id
1 'polypeptide(L)'
;MRGPSRTAVALVALAVAAQLGLSGCHSSKKPTAVKWSAPPPPPVGLALTPAAGESGVAISTEIGTRVNDGKITDVALTDAAGQRVAGEFRDDGSSWVPAAALRYGTTYTAKVTAVGADNKPVTRETAFTTAARPSGPVVTSDLMLTNGGTYGVGMPIVVQFGSDVPQESRAAVQQRLFVKSDPPQAGAWHWFGGRQVMYRPERYWQPGTKITARKALNGVRIGNGHADEDFAATVTIGRKLTIDIDNATKQMNVYQNDALVRTMPVSLGKPSTPTSSGTTVIMSREAATVFRTPEYTVAVQYAMRLTWGGQYIHAAPWSVGDQGRRNVSHGCTNVSTADAKWLYEQTLVGDPVVTRNTGVPLDPGDGWTAWDLSWADYQA
;
A
#
# COMPACT_ATOMS: atom_id res chain seq x y z
N MET A 1 10.54 17.79 -52.02
CA MET A 1 10.70 16.83 -53.14
C MET A 1 9.96 15.56 -52.80
N ARG A 2 8.97 15.27 -53.64
CA ARG A 2 8.36 13.98 -53.98
C ARG A 2 7.94 13.00 -52.84
N GLY A 3 6.61 12.89 -52.63
CA GLY A 3 6.02 11.61 -52.23
C GLY A 3 5.94 10.65 -53.39
N PRO A 4 5.58 9.41 -53.14
CA PRO A 4 4.36 8.83 -53.71
C PRO A 4 3.71 7.83 -52.74
N SER A 5 2.63 7.15 -53.01
CA SER A 5 1.53 7.11 -53.98
C SER A 5 0.60 5.98 -53.48
N ARG A 6 -0.65 6.25 -53.53
CA ARG A 6 -1.73 5.28 -53.18
C ARG A 6 -1.89 4.27 -54.35
N THR A 7 -2.07 3.01 -54.01
CA THR A 7 -2.55 1.99 -55.00
C THR A 7 -3.88 1.44 -54.49
N ALA A 8 -4.93 1.72 -55.25
CA ALA A 8 -6.26 1.14 -55.12
C ALA A 8 -6.32 -0.13 -55.98
N VAL A 9 -6.85 -1.21 -55.46
CA VAL A 9 -7.17 -2.43 -56.23
C VAL A 9 -8.69 -2.49 -56.40
N ALA A 10 -9.10 -2.42 -57.66
CA ALA A 10 -10.48 -2.55 -58.08
C ALA A 10 -10.82 -4.04 -58.31
N LEU A 11 -11.91 -4.51 -57.74
CA LEU A 11 -12.50 -5.82 -58.00
C LEU A 11 -13.55 -5.68 -59.12
N VAL A 12 -13.33 -6.40 -60.21
CA VAL A 12 -14.25 -6.53 -61.36
C VAL A 12 -15.22 -7.67 -61.05
N ALA A 13 -16.51 -7.36 -61.07
CA ALA A 13 -17.57 -8.37 -61.06
C ALA A 13 -17.97 -8.76 -62.50
N LEU A 14 -17.84 -10.02 -62.82
CA LEU A 14 -18.39 -10.58 -64.05
C LEU A 14 -19.78 -11.15 -63.77
N ALA A 15 -20.78 -10.63 -64.46
CA ALA A 15 -22.11 -11.20 -64.53
C ALA A 15 -22.21 -12.10 -65.82
N VAL A 16 -22.61 -13.35 -65.60
CA VAL A 16 -23.03 -14.22 -66.69
C VAL A 16 -24.50 -14.55 -66.48
N ALA A 17 -25.32 -14.07 -67.39
CA ALA A 17 -26.73 -14.46 -67.52
C ALA A 17 -26.87 -15.68 -68.40
N ALA A 18 -27.53 -16.72 -67.93
CA ALA A 18 -28.05 -17.79 -68.78
C ALA A 18 -29.53 -17.99 -68.40
N GLN A 19 -30.40 -17.64 -69.34
CA GLN A 19 -31.81 -18.00 -69.33
C GLN A 19 -32.01 -19.40 -69.93
N LEU A 20 -32.73 -20.27 -69.23
CA LEU A 20 -33.48 -21.37 -69.80
C LEU A 20 -34.72 -21.60 -68.94
N GLY A 21 -35.86 -21.33 -69.49
CA GLY A 21 -37.16 -21.60 -68.93
C GLY A 21 -37.55 -23.06 -68.99
N LEU A 22 -38.25 -23.53 -67.97
CA LEU A 22 -39.18 -24.64 -68.01
C LEU A 22 -40.21 -24.49 -66.85
N SER A 23 -41.47 -24.44 -67.31
CA SER A 23 -42.65 -24.40 -66.48
C SER A 23 -42.81 -25.70 -65.68
N GLY A 24 -42.90 -25.61 -64.34
CA GLY A 24 -43.29 -26.73 -63.49
C GLY A 24 -43.97 -26.18 -62.23
N CYS A 25 -45.30 -26.39 -62.16
CA CYS A 25 -46.04 -26.08 -60.91
C CYS A 25 -45.55 -26.94 -59.77
N HIS A 26 -44.86 -26.31 -58.81
CA HIS A 26 -44.61 -26.93 -57.55
C HIS A 26 -45.11 -26.01 -56.40
N SER A 27 -46.02 -26.56 -55.63
CA SER A 27 -46.53 -25.95 -54.42
C SER A 27 -45.39 -25.62 -53.46
N SER A 28 -45.12 -24.34 -53.31
CA SER A 28 -44.08 -23.83 -52.38
C SER A 28 -44.53 -23.99 -50.92
N LYS A 29 -44.11 -25.07 -50.29
CA LYS A 29 -44.03 -25.06 -48.81
C LYS A 29 -42.99 -24.02 -48.43
N LYS A 30 -43.44 -22.92 -47.76
CA LYS A 30 -42.55 -21.93 -47.14
C LYS A 30 -41.57 -22.68 -46.23
N PRO A 31 -40.26 -22.46 -46.33
CA PRO A 31 -39.32 -23.02 -45.34
C PRO A 31 -39.67 -22.48 -43.98
N THR A 32 -39.99 -23.35 -43.04
CA THR A 32 -40.15 -23.00 -41.62
C THR A 32 -38.81 -22.52 -41.15
N ALA A 33 -38.70 -21.24 -40.79
CA ALA A 33 -37.49 -20.67 -40.20
C ALA A 33 -37.17 -21.46 -38.93
N VAL A 34 -36.09 -22.19 -38.95
CA VAL A 34 -35.53 -22.83 -37.76
C VAL A 34 -35.12 -21.70 -36.83
N LYS A 35 -35.87 -21.49 -35.73
CA LYS A 35 -35.46 -20.58 -34.66
C LYS A 35 -34.24 -21.18 -34.04
N TRP A 36 -33.07 -20.62 -34.36
CA TRP A 36 -31.85 -20.87 -33.62
C TRP A 36 -32.05 -20.28 -32.22
N SER A 37 -32.25 -21.09 -31.21
CA SER A 37 -32.09 -20.69 -29.81
C SER A 37 -30.61 -20.81 -29.48
N ALA A 38 -30.01 -19.75 -28.96
CA ALA A 38 -28.66 -19.83 -28.41
C ALA A 38 -28.60 -20.96 -27.37
N PRO A 39 -27.51 -21.72 -27.30
CA PRO A 39 -27.35 -22.71 -26.27
C PRO A 39 -27.50 -22.05 -24.89
N PRO A 40 -28.06 -22.75 -23.89
CA PRO A 40 -28.17 -22.19 -22.55
C PRO A 40 -26.79 -21.81 -22.06
N PRO A 41 -26.66 -20.69 -21.29
CA PRO A 41 -25.39 -20.30 -20.72
C PRO A 41 -24.84 -21.42 -19.82
N PRO A 42 -23.51 -21.59 -19.74
CA PRO A 42 -22.91 -22.59 -18.89
C PRO A 42 -23.30 -22.37 -17.42
N PRO A 43 -23.44 -23.44 -16.63
CA PRO A 43 -23.78 -23.33 -15.22
C PRO A 43 -22.63 -22.66 -14.45
N VAL A 44 -22.98 -21.84 -13.44
CA VAL A 44 -21.99 -21.21 -12.55
C VAL A 44 -21.20 -22.25 -11.80
N GLY A 45 -19.88 -22.29 -12.01
CA GLY A 45 -18.94 -23.05 -11.19
C GLY A 45 -18.54 -22.21 -9.97
N LEU A 46 -18.74 -22.74 -8.75
CA LEU A 46 -18.37 -22.07 -7.52
C LEU A 46 -17.56 -23.01 -6.61
N ALA A 47 -16.30 -22.68 -6.35
CA ALA A 47 -15.44 -23.35 -5.41
C ALA A 47 -15.12 -22.41 -4.22
N LEU A 48 -15.05 -22.98 -3.01
CA LEU A 48 -14.83 -22.25 -1.77
C LEU A 48 -13.59 -22.76 -1.05
N THR A 49 -12.91 -21.84 -0.36
CA THR A 49 -11.87 -22.15 0.65
C THR A 49 -12.15 -21.35 1.90
N PRO A 50 -11.95 -21.89 3.12
CA PRO A 50 -11.50 -23.26 3.43
C PRO A 50 -12.40 -24.34 2.90
N ALA A 51 -11.87 -25.56 2.71
CA ALA A 51 -12.64 -26.70 2.26
C ALA A 51 -13.63 -27.19 3.34
N ALA A 52 -14.67 -27.92 2.93
CA ALA A 52 -15.65 -28.47 3.88
C ALA A 52 -14.98 -29.50 4.81
N GLY A 53 -15.16 -29.34 6.12
CA GLY A 53 -14.59 -30.20 7.16
C GLY A 53 -13.11 -29.87 7.47
N GLU A 54 -12.52 -28.87 6.86
CA GLU A 54 -11.14 -28.45 7.15
C GLU A 54 -11.00 -28.01 8.60
N SER A 55 -9.94 -28.48 9.28
CA SER A 55 -9.64 -28.15 10.67
C SER A 55 -8.24 -27.54 10.80
N GLY A 56 -7.99 -26.84 11.90
CA GLY A 56 -6.72 -26.14 12.11
C GLY A 56 -6.55 -24.92 11.21
N VAL A 57 -7.65 -24.39 10.68
CA VAL A 57 -7.65 -23.21 9.81
C VAL A 57 -7.20 -21.98 10.59
N ALA A 58 -6.32 -21.16 10.02
CA ALA A 58 -5.84 -19.93 10.67
C ALA A 58 -7.00 -19.01 11.03
N ILE A 59 -6.96 -18.37 12.21
CA ILE A 59 -8.00 -17.41 12.62
C ILE A 59 -8.04 -16.17 11.72
N SER A 60 -6.97 -15.90 10.98
CA SER A 60 -6.86 -14.87 9.96
C SER A 60 -7.34 -15.32 8.59
N THR A 61 -7.96 -16.50 8.46
CA THR A 61 -8.40 -17.02 7.16
C THR A 61 -9.39 -16.11 6.47
N GLU A 62 -9.42 -16.19 5.15
CA GLU A 62 -10.39 -15.53 4.29
C GLU A 62 -11.29 -16.58 3.65
N ILE A 63 -12.46 -16.15 3.23
CA ILE A 63 -13.31 -17.01 2.41
C ILE A 63 -12.92 -16.77 0.96
N GLY A 64 -12.07 -17.64 0.44
CA GLY A 64 -11.66 -17.64 -0.96
C GLY A 64 -12.81 -18.12 -1.84
N THR A 65 -13.03 -17.42 -2.95
CA THR A 65 -14.10 -17.77 -3.88
C THR A 65 -13.54 -17.84 -5.29
N ARG A 66 -13.69 -18.97 -5.94
CA ARG A 66 -13.43 -19.10 -7.37
C ARG A 66 -14.77 -19.32 -8.07
N VAL A 67 -15.18 -18.34 -8.85
CA VAL A 67 -16.40 -18.39 -9.63
C VAL A 67 -16.06 -18.39 -11.12
N ASN A 68 -16.66 -19.35 -11.87
CA ASN A 68 -16.61 -19.37 -13.33
C ASN A 68 -18.01 -19.06 -13.85
N ASP A 69 -18.07 -18.27 -14.93
CA ASP A 69 -19.32 -17.91 -15.63
C ASP A 69 -20.36 -17.18 -14.75
N GLY A 70 -19.88 -16.42 -13.74
CA GLY A 70 -20.75 -15.68 -12.83
C GLY A 70 -20.00 -14.66 -11.97
N LYS A 71 -20.72 -14.03 -11.07
CA LYS A 71 -20.15 -13.13 -10.03
C LYS A 71 -20.72 -13.47 -8.66
N ILE A 72 -19.91 -13.26 -7.62
CA ILE A 72 -20.36 -13.37 -6.24
C ILE A 72 -21.29 -12.20 -5.90
N THR A 73 -22.41 -12.50 -5.25
CA THR A 73 -23.41 -11.51 -4.83
C THR A 73 -23.56 -11.41 -3.31
N ASP A 74 -23.27 -12.48 -2.57
CA ASP A 74 -23.31 -12.48 -1.11
C ASP A 74 -22.32 -13.48 -0.52
N VAL A 75 -21.77 -13.11 0.64
CA VAL A 75 -21.02 -13.99 1.54
C VAL A 75 -21.54 -13.82 2.95
N ALA A 76 -22.02 -14.90 3.53
CA ALA A 76 -22.45 -14.95 4.92
C ALA A 76 -21.56 -15.95 5.67
N LEU A 77 -20.72 -15.43 6.57
CA LEU A 77 -19.93 -16.24 7.51
C LEU A 77 -20.63 -16.20 8.89
N THR A 78 -20.93 -17.36 9.44
CA THR A 78 -21.56 -17.49 10.76
C THR A 78 -20.76 -18.41 11.66
N ASP A 79 -20.79 -18.16 12.96
CA ASP A 79 -20.24 -19.08 13.96
C ASP A 79 -21.28 -20.19 14.32
N ALA A 80 -20.89 -21.11 15.18
CA ALA A 80 -21.73 -22.23 15.62
C ALA A 80 -23.01 -21.79 16.36
N ALA A 81 -23.05 -20.55 16.89
CA ALA A 81 -24.24 -19.95 17.50
C ALA A 81 -25.12 -19.22 16.48
N GLY A 82 -24.76 -19.24 15.20
CA GLY A 82 -25.47 -18.54 14.13
C GLY A 82 -25.18 -17.02 14.06
N GLN A 83 -24.22 -16.52 14.84
CA GLN A 83 -23.86 -15.10 14.81
C GLN A 83 -23.08 -14.80 13.53
N ARG A 84 -23.53 -13.78 12.79
CA ARG A 84 -22.87 -13.34 11.55
C ARG A 84 -21.57 -12.61 11.85
N VAL A 85 -20.51 -13.01 11.16
CA VAL A 85 -19.23 -12.31 11.16
C VAL A 85 -19.29 -11.18 10.12
N ALA A 86 -18.88 -9.98 10.51
CA ALA A 86 -18.74 -8.86 9.57
C ALA A 86 -17.47 -9.05 8.72
N GLY A 87 -17.48 -8.53 7.49
CA GLY A 87 -16.34 -8.59 6.59
C GLY A 87 -16.62 -7.92 5.25
N GLU A 88 -15.62 -7.84 4.39
CA GLU A 88 -15.69 -7.23 3.07
C GLU A 88 -14.84 -8.00 2.05
N PHE A 89 -15.11 -7.81 0.76
CA PHE A 89 -14.28 -8.37 -0.30
C PHE A 89 -12.96 -7.60 -0.39
N ARG A 90 -11.90 -8.29 -0.82
CA ARG A 90 -10.71 -7.63 -1.34
C ARG A 90 -11.09 -6.80 -2.57
N ASP A 91 -10.33 -5.74 -2.85
CA ASP A 91 -10.59 -4.86 -4.00
C ASP A 91 -10.51 -5.61 -5.34
N ASP A 92 -9.71 -6.67 -5.42
CA ASP A 92 -9.60 -7.55 -6.59
C ASP A 92 -10.68 -8.64 -6.65
N GLY A 93 -11.55 -8.72 -5.63
CA GLY A 93 -12.62 -9.71 -5.55
C GLY A 93 -12.17 -11.15 -5.31
N SER A 94 -10.88 -11.39 -5.03
CA SER A 94 -10.29 -12.75 -4.91
C SER A 94 -10.80 -13.51 -3.69
N SER A 95 -11.14 -12.79 -2.61
CA SER A 95 -11.65 -13.39 -1.37
C SER A 95 -12.47 -12.39 -0.57
N TRP A 96 -13.24 -12.92 0.38
CA TRP A 96 -13.93 -12.15 1.39
C TRP A 96 -13.14 -12.24 2.72
N VAL A 97 -12.86 -11.09 3.33
CA VAL A 97 -12.00 -10.93 4.50
C VAL A 97 -12.86 -10.61 5.72
N PRO A 98 -12.83 -11.42 6.80
CA PRO A 98 -13.47 -11.06 8.06
C PRO A 98 -12.94 -9.72 8.59
N ALA A 99 -13.82 -8.89 9.15
CA ALA A 99 -13.47 -7.58 9.70
C ALA A 99 -12.57 -7.67 10.95
N ALA A 100 -12.58 -8.82 11.63
CA ALA A 100 -11.69 -9.14 12.75
C ALA A 100 -11.23 -10.60 12.63
N ALA A 101 -10.15 -10.96 13.36
CA ALA A 101 -9.72 -12.32 13.46
C ALA A 101 -10.85 -13.22 14.02
N LEU A 102 -10.98 -14.42 13.47
CA LEU A 102 -11.91 -15.42 13.97
C LEU A 102 -11.48 -15.91 15.35
N ARG A 103 -12.40 -16.51 16.12
CA ARG A 103 -12.08 -17.11 17.41
C ARG A 103 -11.33 -18.42 17.21
N TYR A 104 -10.39 -18.71 18.07
CA TYR A 104 -9.65 -19.97 18.11
C TYR A 104 -10.60 -21.16 18.43
N GLY A 105 -10.32 -22.33 17.85
CA GLY A 105 -11.02 -23.58 18.12
C GLY A 105 -12.53 -23.52 17.84
N THR A 106 -12.95 -22.64 16.93
CA THR A 106 -14.37 -22.37 16.67
C THR A 106 -14.74 -22.84 15.27
N THR A 107 -15.90 -23.49 15.16
CA THR A 107 -16.46 -23.88 13.87
C THR A 107 -17.24 -22.72 13.27
N TYR A 108 -16.98 -22.47 11.99
CA TYR A 108 -17.66 -21.46 11.19
C TYR A 108 -18.27 -22.09 9.95
N THR A 109 -19.38 -21.53 9.49
CA THR A 109 -20.03 -21.88 8.24
C THR A 109 -20.04 -20.66 7.31
N ALA A 110 -19.45 -20.83 6.13
CA ALA A 110 -19.47 -19.82 5.07
C ALA A 110 -20.49 -20.25 4.00
N LYS A 111 -21.48 -19.38 3.76
CA LYS A 111 -22.48 -19.52 2.69
C LYS A 111 -22.22 -18.45 1.64
N VAL A 112 -21.94 -18.86 0.41
CA VAL A 112 -21.62 -17.96 -0.69
C VAL A 112 -22.62 -18.14 -1.82
N THR A 113 -23.13 -17.01 -2.31
CA THR A 113 -24.08 -16.97 -3.43
C THR A 113 -23.42 -16.28 -4.62
N ALA A 114 -23.49 -16.93 -5.78
CA ALA A 114 -23.07 -16.39 -7.06
C ALA A 114 -24.23 -16.40 -8.05
N VAL A 115 -24.20 -15.47 -9.01
CA VAL A 115 -25.22 -15.34 -10.05
C VAL A 115 -24.54 -15.40 -11.41
N GLY A 116 -25.05 -16.26 -12.30
CA GLY A 116 -24.58 -16.41 -13.67
C GLY A 116 -25.28 -15.48 -14.67
N ALA A 117 -24.98 -15.69 -15.95
CA ALA A 117 -25.56 -14.92 -17.05
C ALA A 117 -27.09 -15.10 -17.19
N ASP A 118 -27.64 -16.21 -16.66
CA ASP A 118 -29.08 -16.49 -16.61
C ASP A 118 -29.80 -15.84 -15.42
N ASN A 119 -29.10 -15.05 -14.61
CA ASN A 119 -29.55 -14.43 -13.36
C ASN A 119 -30.07 -15.43 -12.31
N LYS A 120 -29.75 -16.72 -12.41
CA LYS A 120 -30.11 -17.70 -11.39
C LYS A 120 -29.01 -17.76 -10.31
N PRO A 121 -29.39 -17.68 -9.03
CA PRO A 121 -28.44 -17.79 -7.93
C PRO A 121 -28.00 -19.26 -7.74
N VAL A 122 -26.70 -19.44 -7.57
CA VAL A 122 -26.10 -20.71 -7.12
C VAL A 122 -25.47 -20.45 -5.77
N THR A 123 -25.86 -21.22 -4.76
CA THR A 123 -25.34 -21.10 -3.41
C THR A 123 -24.50 -22.34 -3.08
N ARG A 124 -23.36 -22.14 -2.44
CA ARG A 124 -22.51 -23.18 -1.86
C ARG A 124 -22.24 -22.84 -0.41
N GLU A 125 -22.03 -23.89 0.37
CA GLU A 125 -21.76 -23.81 1.79
C GLU A 125 -20.53 -24.62 2.14
N THR A 126 -19.68 -24.10 3.04
CA THR A 126 -18.53 -24.80 3.59
C THR A 126 -18.47 -24.55 5.08
N ALA A 127 -18.21 -25.59 5.85
CA ALA A 127 -17.97 -25.51 7.29
C ALA A 127 -16.53 -25.89 7.58
N PHE A 128 -15.85 -25.12 8.42
CA PHE A 128 -14.47 -25.37 8.83
C PHE A 128 -14.27 -25.03 10.30
N THR A 129 -13.20 -25.55 10.91
CA THR A 129 -12.86 -25.26 12.30
C THR A 129 -11.50 -24.58 12.37
N THR A 130 -11.44 -23.46 13.08
CA THR A 130 -10.20 -22.70 13.27
C THR A 130 -9.22 -23.44 14.17
N ALA A 131 -7.92 -23.12 14.03
CA ALA A 131 -6.85 -23.66 14.85
C ALA A 131 -7.08 -23.38 16.34
N ALA A 132 -6.55 -24.24 17.19
CA ALA A 132 -6.38 -23.94 18.60
C ALA A 132 -5.43 -22.72 18.76
N ARG A 133 -5.52 -22.06 19.93
CA ARG A 133 -4.59 -20.96 20.24
C ARG A 133 -3.15 -21.46 20.11
N PRO A 134 -2.30 -20.79 19.32
CA PRO A 134 -0.92 -21.24 19.15
C PRO A 134 -0.15 -21.11 20.46
N SER A 135 0.76 -22.05 20.69
CA SER A 135 1.83 -21.94 21.67
C SER A 135 3.08 -21.40 20.96
N GLY A 136 3.91 -20.65 21.65
CA GLY A 136 5.15 -20.09 21.09
C GLY A 136 5.29 -18.59 21.37
N PRO A 137 6.42 -17.99 20.99
CA PRO A 137 6.67 -16.58 21.24
C PRO A 137 5.71 -15.68 20.46
N VAL A 138 5.32 -14.59 21.10
CA VAL A 138 4.54 -13.54 20.48
C VAL A 138 5.50 -12.58 19.77
N VAL A 139 5.25 -12.34 18.49
CA VAL A 139 5.95 -11.32 17.70
C VAL A 139 5.07 -10.07 17.69
N THR A 140 5.51 -9.05 18.41
CA THR A 140 4.81 -7.75 18.45
C THR A 140 4.92 -7.03 17.10
N SER A 141 3.92 -6.23 16.78
CA SER A 141 3.90 -5.43 15.56
C SER A 141 3.16 -4.11 15.78
N ASP A 142 3.71 -3.03 15.27
CA ASP A 142 3.13 -1.69 15.36
C ASP A 142 2.80 -1.15 13.97
N LEU A 143 1.55 -0.74 13.77
CA LEU A 143 1.18 0.09 12.63
C LEU A 143 1.46 1.56 13.02
N MET A 144 2.44 2.18 12.34
CA MET A 144 2.95 3.52 12.69
C MET A 144 2.00 4.66 12.31
N LEU A 145 0.71 4.48 12.66
CA LEU A 145 -0.36 5.44 12.43
C LEU A 145 -1.21 5.60 13.69
N THR A 146 -1.55 6.84 14.00
CA THR A 146 -2.55 7.15 15.04
C THR A 146 -3.90 7.36 14.38
N ASN A 147 -4.92 6.64 14.82
CA ASN A 147 -6.27 6.79 14.28
C ASN A 147 -6.77 8.24 14.41
N GLY A 148 -7.35 8.80 13.34
CA GLY A 148 -7.75 10.21 13.26
C GLY A 148 -6.60 11.19 13.00
N GLY A 149 -5.35 10.71 12.88
CA GLY A 149 -4.17 11.54 12.64
C GLY A 149 -4.16 12.22 11.27
N THR A 150 -3.41 13.32 11.17
CA THR A 150 -3.12 14.01 9.90
C THR A 150 -1.63 13.92 9.62
N TYR A 151 -1.29 13.52 8.39
CA TYR A 151 0.08 13.22 7.95
C TYR A 151 0.46 13.97 6.69
N GLY A 152 1.76 14.12 6.44
CA GLY A 152 2.30 14.71 5.21
C GLY A 152 2.10 13.79 3.99
N VAL A 153 2.22 14.39 2.80
CA VAL A 153 1.96 13.68 1.51
C VAL A 153 2.89 12.51 1.23
N GLY A 154 4.05 12.45 1.87
CA GLY A 154 5.00 11.34 1.76
C GLY A 154 4.83 10.25 2.81
N MET A 155 3.78 10.28 3.65
CA MET A 155 3.61 9.28 4.71
C MET A 155 3.54 7.87 4.14
N PRO A 156 4.53 6.99 4.36
CA PRO A 156 4.39 5.58 4.06
C PRO A 156 3.54 4.91 5.14
N ILE A 157 2.78 3.87 4.77
CA ILE A 157 2.12 3.04 5.77
C ILE A 157 3.13 2.01 6.25
N VAL A 158 3.56 2.13 7.49
CA VAL A 158 4.67 1.35 8.05
C VAL A 158 4.15 0.36 9.08
N VAL A 159 4.55 -0.90 8.93
CA VAL A 159 4.42 -1.90 9.99
C VAL A 159 5.82 -2.27 10.48
N GLN A 160 6.05 -2.02 11.76
CA GLN A 160 7.31 -2.31 12.45
C GLN A 160 7.13 -3.53 13.35
N PHE A 161 8.01 -4.54 13.21
CA PHE A 161 7.98 -5.76 14.01
C PHE A 161 9.03 -5.71 15.13
N GLY A 162 8.70 -6.26 16.29
CA GLY A 162 9.60 -6.36 17.44
C GLY A 162 10.78 -7.33 17.23
N SER A 163 10.62 -8.28 16.31
CA SER A 163 11.68 -9.21 15.89
C SER A 163 11.61 -9.44 14.38
N ASP A 164 12.67 -10.08 13.83
CA ASP A 164 12.72 -10.35 12.40
C ASP A 164 11.62 -11.30 11.96
N VAL A 165 10.96 -10.95 10.87
CA VAL A 165 10.01 -11.81 10.13
C VAL A 165 10.82 -12.62 9.12
N PRO A 166 10.91 -13.96 9.29
CA PRO A 166 11.62 -14.82 8.34
C PRO A 166 11.05 -14.69 6.92
N GLN A 167 11.91 -14.84 5.92
CA GLN A 167 11.56 -14.62 4.51
C GLN A 167 10.34 -15.45 4.08
N GLU A 168 10.25 -16.70 4.53
CA GLU A 168 9.14 -17.62 4.24
C GLU A 168 7.80 -17.18 4.85
N SER A 169 7.82 -16.34 5.90
CA SER A 169 6.60 -15.82 6.54
C SER A 169 6.10 -14.51 5.93
N ARG A 170 6.95 -13.78 5.18
CA ARG A 170 6.65 -12.43 4.70
C ARG A 170 5.44 -12.36 3.79
N ALA A 171 5.28 -13.31 2.87
CA ALA A 171 4.13 -13.36 1.98
C ALA A 171 2.82 -13.51 2.75
N ALA A 172 2.77 -14.43 3.74
CA ALA A 172 1.60 -14.62 4.57
C ALA A 172 1.27 -13.39 5.43
N VAL A 173 2.28 -12.72 5.97
CA VAL A 173 2.13 -11.46 6.71
C VAL A 173 1.60 -10.37 5.78
N GLN A 174 2.24 -10.18 4.62
CA GLN A 174 1.87 -9.10 3.68
C GLN A 174 0.45 -9.23 3.16
N GLN A 175 -0.04 -10.46 2.92
CA GLN A 175 -1.44 -10.71 2.54
C GLN A 175 -2.45 -10.24 3.59
N ARG A 176 -2.02 -10.00 4.84
CA ARG A 176 -2.86 -9.54 5.95
C ARG A 176 -2.69 -8.05 6.26
N LEU A 177 -1.99 -7.33 5.40
CA LEU A 177 -1.83 -5.90 5.48
C LEU A 177 -2.68 -5.24 4.39
N PHE A 178 -3.61 -4.39 4.80
CA PHE A 178 -4.58 -3.76 3.90
C PHE A 178 -4.40 -2.25 3.94
N VAL A 179 -4.43 -1.64 2.78
CA VAL A 179 -4.44 -0.17 2.62
C VAL A 179 -5.52 0.19 1.61
N LYS A 180 -6.43 1.06 2.03
CA LYS A 180 -7.47 1.62 1.20
C LYS A 180 -7.38 3.14 1.25
N SER A 181 -7.47 3.80 0.12
CA SER A 181 -7.44 5.26 0.05
C SER A 181 -8.64 5.82 -0.72
N ASP A 182 -9.07 7.00 -0.33
CA ASP A 182 -10.12 7.78 -0.98
C ASP A 182 -9.63 9.22 -1.18
N PRO A 183 -9.38 9.68 -2.43
CA PRO A 183 -9.51 8.93 -3.70
C PRO A 183 -8.54 7.75 -3.80
N PRO A 184 -8.86 6.70 -4.60
CA PRO A 184 -8.02 5.52 -4.73
C PRO A 184 -6.64 5.84 -5.32
N GLN A 185 -5.58 5.41 -4.64
CA GLN A 185 -4.20 5.45 -5.11
C GLN A 185 -3.57 4.08 -4.86
N ALA A 186 -3.40 3.31 -5.91
CA ALA A 186 -2.74 2.01 -5.83
C ALA A 186 -1.28 2.15 -5.41
N GLY A 187 -0.79 1.19 -4.64
CA GLY A 187 0.59 1.15 -4.17
C GLY A 187 1.11 -0.27 -4.00
N ALA A 188 2.28 -0.40 -3.44
CA ALA A 188 2.93 -1.68 -3.18
C ALA A 188 3.55 -1.70 -1.77
N TRP A 189 3.73 -2.91 -1.25
CA TRP A 189 4.49 -3.18 -0.05
C TRP A 189 5.94 -3.51 -0.41
N HIS A 190 6.89 -3.03 0.39
CA HIS A 190 8.30 -3.38 0.28
C HIS A 190 8.89 -3.63 1.67
N TRP A 191 9.74 -4.67 1.80
CA TRP A 191 10.41 -5.03 3.04
C TRP A 191 11.78 -4.38 3.14
N PHE A 192 11.99 -3.63 4.20
CA PHE A 192 13.29 -3.08 4.58
C PHE A 192 13.90 -3.93 5.71
N GLY A 193 14.78 -4.84 5.35
CA GLY A 193 15.30 -5.83 6.28
C GLY A 193 14.24 -6.84 6.76
N GLY A 194 14.38 -7.37 7.98
CA GLY A 194 13.46 -8.36 8.58
C GLY A 194 12.34 -7.76 9.41
N ARG A 195 12.45 -6.50 9.82
CA ARG A 195 11.56 -5.92 10.85
C ARG A 195 10.64 -4.83 10.36
N GLN A 196 10.80 -4.36 9.13
CA GLN A 196 10.06 -3.21 8.65
C GLN A 196 9.48 -3.49 7.27
N VAL A 197 8.18 -3.29 7.11
CA VAL A 197 7.51 -3.32 5.81
C VAL A 197 6.75 -2.02 5.62
N MET A 198 6.86 -1.42 4.45
CA MET A 198 6.23 -0.15 4.13
C MET A 198 5.38 -0.26 2.87
N TYR A 199 4.25 0.45 2.86
CA TYR A 199 3.44 0.64 1.67
C TYR A 199 3.46 2.09 1.24
N ARG A 200 3.63 2.33 -0.06
CA ARG A 200 3.44 3.63 -0.68
C ARG A 200 2.85 3.50 -2.08
N PRO A 201 2.13 4.51 -2.57
CA PRO A 201 1.80 4.60 -4.00
C PRO A 201 3.05 4.96 -4.82
N GLU A 202 2.94 4.98 -6.13
CA GLU A 202 4.03 5.40 -7.03
C GLU A 202 4.44 6.86 -6.81
N ARG A 203 3.47 7.73 -6.58
CA ARG A 203 3.65 9.17 -6.31
C ARG A 203 3.14 9.50 -4.92
N TYR A 204 3.57 10.62 -4.37
CA TYR A 204 3.04 11.10 -3.09
C TYR A 204 1.52 11.09 -3.05
N TRP A 205 0.96 10.87 -1.87
CA TRP A 205 -0.48 10.96 -1.66
C TRP A 205 -1.03 12.31 -2.07
N GLN A 206 -2.23 12.33 -2.62
CA GLN A 206 -2.93 13.58 -2.90
C GLN A 206 -3.36 14.23 -1.57
N PRO A 207 -3.23 15.57 -1.43
CA PRO A 207 -3.78 16.27 -0.28
C PRO A 207 -5.27 15.99 -0.09
N GLY A 208 -5.69 15.79 1.16
CA GLY A 208 -7.08 15.47 1.50
C GLY A 208 -7.44 13.99 1.41
N THR A 209 -6.55 13.13 0.88
CA THR A 209 -6.80 11.68 0.82
C THR A 209 -7.05 11.11 2.22
N LYS A 210 -8.11 10.34 2.37
CA LYS A 210 -8.34 9.48 3.54
C LYS A 210 -7.72 8.12 3.30
N ILE A 211 -6.94 7.64 4.25
CA ILE A 211 -6.30 6.33 4.18
C ILE A 211 -6.81 5.49 5.35
N THR A 212 -7.35 4.32 5.06
CA THR A 212 -7.60 3.29 6.06
C THR A 212 -6.58 2.19 5.89
N ALA A 213 -5.74 2.00 6.90
CA ALA A 213 -4.76 0.92 6.96
C ALA A 213 -5.14 -0.07 8.06
N ARG A 214 -4.98 -1.37 7.78
CA ARG A 214 -5.27 -2.44 8.73
C ARG A 214 -4.18 -3.49 8.68
N LYS A 215 -3.65 -3.86 9.85
CA LYS A 215 -2.93 -5.11 10.07
C LYS A 215 -3.90 -6.14 10.65
N ALA A 216 -4.16 -7.22 9.93
CA ALA A 216 -5.00 -8.33 10.39
C ALA A 216 -4.10 -9.52 10.75
N LEU A 217 -3.22 -9.31 11.70
CA LEU A 217 -2.10 -10.21 11.98
C LEU A 217 -2.34 -11.16 13.17
N ASN A 218 -3.36 -10.94 13.98
CA ASN A 218 -3.61 -11.77 15.18
C ASN A 218 -3.54 -13.26 14.84
N GLY A 219 -2.60 -13.97 15.49
CA GLY A 219 -2.38 -15.40 15.31
C GLY A 219 -1.74 -15.83 13.99
N VAL A 220 -1.36 -14.91 13.12
CA VAL A 220 -0.59 -15.23 11.91
C VAL A 220 0.76 -15.78 12.30
N ARG A 221 1.13 -16.94 11.74
CA ARG A 221 2.39 -17.61 12.04
C ARG A 221 3.57 -16.81 11.50
N ILE A 222 4.56 -16.57 12.34
CA ILE A 222 5.83 -15.91 12.01
C ILE A 222 6.96 -16.80 12.55
N GLY A 223 7.61 -17.55 11.65
CA GLY A 223 8.61 -18.54 12.04
C GLY A 223 8.03 -19.57 13.01
N ASN A 224 8.61 -19.68 14.21
CA ASN A 224 8.15 -20.55 15.28
C ASN A 224 7.16 -19.86 16.26
N GLY A 225 6.86 -18.58 16.04
CA GLY A 225 5.94 -17.78 16.82
C GLY A 225 4.69 -17.37 16.05
N HIS A 226 3.98 -16.39 16.58
CA HIS A 226 2.79 -15.82 15.97
C HIS A 226 2.69 -14.33 16.27
N ALA A 227 2.06 -13.57 15.37
CA ALA A 227 1.82 -12.17 15.58
C ALA A 227 0.77 -11.91 16.67
N ASP A 228 0.84 -10.72 17.26
CA ASP A 228 0.14 -10.35 18.49
C ASP A 228 -1.33 -9.98 18.29
N GLU A 229 -1.63 -9.08 17.35
CA GLU A 229 -2.94 -8.45 17.30
C GLU A 229 -3.34 -7.94 15.92
N ASP A 230 -4.64 -7.65 15.78
CA ASP A 230 -5.21 -6.85 14.72
C ASP A 230 -5.25 -5.38 15.16
N PHE A 231 -4.97 -4.48 14.21
CA PHE A 231 -5.14 -3.04 14.43
C PHE A 231 -5.51 -2.35 13.12
N ALA A 232 -6.33 -1.32 13.22
CA ALA A 232 -6.69 -0.49 12.08
C ALA A 232 -6.70 1.00 12.46
N ALA A 233 -6.29 1.84 11.52
CA ALA A 233 -6.33 3.28 11.67
C ALA A 233 -6.84 3.92 10.38
N THR A 234 -7.69 4.94 10.53
CA THR A 234 -8.08 5.84 9.44
C THR A 234 -7.44 7.20 9.68
N VAL A 235 -6.72 7.71 8.68
CA VAL A 235 -5.96 8.95 8.76
C VAL A 235 -6.26 9.84 7.57
N THR A 236 -5.87 11.11 7.64
CA THR A 236 -6.02 12.08 6.55
C THR A 236 -4.66 12.59 6.11
N ILE A 237 -4.45 12.70 4.81
CA ILE A 237 -3.28 13.38 4.25
C ILE A 237 -3.55 14.87 4.23
N GLY A 238 -2.65 15.63 4.84
CA GLY A 238 -2.72 17.09 4.92
C GLY A 238 -2.30 17.77 3.62
N ARG A 239 -1.86 19.01 3.76
CA ARG A 239 -1.35 19.80 2.65
C ARG A 239 -0.05 19.22 2.08
N LYS A 240 0.27 19.51 0.82
CA LYS A 240 1.56 19.16 0.22
C LYS A 240 2.64 20.13 0.72
N LEU A 241 3.59 19.63 1.50
CA LEU A 241 4.82 20.32 1.86
C LEU A 241 6.00 19.39 1.59
N THR A 242 7.03 19.91 0.93
CA THR A 242 8.27 19.17 0.64
C THR A 242 9.47 20.03 1.01
N ILE A 243 10.51 19.38 1.47
CA ILE A 243 11.76 20.01 1.93
C ILE A 243 12.89 19.50 1.05
N ASP A 244 13.71 20.39 0.55
CA ASP A 244 14.88 20.11 -0.27
C ASP A 244 16.12 20.73 0.37
N ILE A 245 17.08 19.91 0.76
CA ILE A 245 18.33 20.30 1.41
C ILE A 245 19.48 20.04 0.45
N ASP A 246 20.16 21.07 0.04
CA ASP A 246 21.31 20.96 -0.84
C ASP A 246 22.63 21.26 -0.10
N ASN A 247 23.44 20.23 0.09
CA ASN A 247 24.74 20.38 0.72
C ASN A 247 25.73 21.22 -0.10
N ALA A 248 25.59 21.32 -1.44
CA ALA A 248 26.48 22.14 -2.26
C ALA A 248 26.29 23.63 -1.97
N THR A 249 25.05 24.07 -1.84
CA THR A 249 24.67 25.46 -1.54
C THR A 249 24.54 25.75 -0.05
N LYS A 250 24.46 24.71 0.80
CA LYS A 250 24.15 24.83 2.24
C LYS A 250 22.82 25.52 2.51
N GLN A 251 21.84 25.25 1.63
CA GLN A 251 20.51 25.83 1.73
C GLN A 251 19.45 24.73 1.87
N MET A 252 18.41 25.04 2.62
CA MET A 252 17.17 24.29 2.69
C MET A 252 16.07 25.12 2.04
N ASN A 253 15.38 24.54 1.07
CA ASN A 253 14.21 25.12 0.42
C ASN A 253 12.95 24.38 0.85
N VAL A 254 11.94 25.11 1.27
CA VAL A 254 10.64 24.56 1.67
C VAL A 254 9.61 24.98 0.63
N TYR A 255 8.88 23.99 0.10
CA TYR A 255 7.84 24.21 -0.90
C TYR A 255 6.49 23.82 -0.31
N GLN A 256 5.50 24.65 -0.53
CA GLN A 256 4.09 24.34 -0.25
C GLN A 256 3.30 24.40 -1.53
N ASN A 257 2.61 23.30 -1.87
CA ASN A 257 1.91 23.16 -3.15
C ASN A 257 2.79 23.51 -4.35
N ASP A 258 4.05 23.05 -4.33
CA ASP A 258 5.10 23.29 -5.32
C ASP A 258 5.61 24.74 -5.42
N ALA A 259 5.08 25.68 -4.65
CA ALA A 259 5.61 27.03 -4.55
C ALA A 259 6.69 27.12 -3.47
N LEU A 260 7.83 27.72 -3.78
CA LEU A 260 8.87 28.02 -2.79
C LEU A 260 8.34 29.04 -1.78
N VAL A 261 8.24 28.64 -0.51
CA VAL A 261 7.73 29.49 0.57
C VAL A 261 8.81 29.97 1.52
N ARG A 262 9.94 29.27 1.59
CA ARG A 262 11.07 29.68 2.44
C ARG A 262 12.37 29.04 1.95
N THR A 263 13.45 29.83 2.05
CA THR A 263 14.84 29.37 1.95
C THR A 263 15.54 29.71 3.25
N MET A 264 16.32 28.78 3.78
CA MET A 264 17.06 28.98 5.03
C MET A 264 18.45 28.36 4.96
N PRO A 265 19.47 29.01 5.54
CA PRO A 265 20.83 28.45 5.58
C PRO A 265 20.89 27.26 6.55
N VAL A 266 21.66 26.22 6.17
CA VAL A 266 21.85 25.02 6.99
C VAL A 266 23.32 24.70 7.19
N SER A 267 23.62 23.93 8.24
CA SER A 267 24.91 23.27 8.45
C SER A 267 24.65 21.79 8.67
N LEU A 268 25.20 20.96 7.81
CA LEU A 268 25.04 19.50 7.80
C LEU A 268 26.18 18.82 8.60
N GLY A 269 26.21 17.48 8.54
CA GLY A 269 27.24 16.68 9.19
C GLY A 269 28.65 17.02 8.68
N LYS A 270 29.60 17.16 9.64
CA LYS A 270 31.01 17.33 9.32
C LYS A 270 31.59 16.10 8.59
N PRO A 271 32.75 16.19 7.93
CA PRO A 271 33.29 15.07 7.16
C PRO A 271 33.45 13.73 7.89
N SER A 272 33.66 13.75 9.22
CA SER A 272 33.76 12.52 10.03
C SER A 272 32.40 11.91 10.41
N THR A 273 31.32 12.67 10.29
CA THR A 273 29.95 12.26 10.60
C THR A 273 28.97 12.90 9.61
N PRO A 274 29.06 12.53 8.32
CA PRO A 274 28.29 13.19 7.27
C PRO A 274 26.78 12.92 7.40
N THR A 275 25.98 13.85 6.90
CA THR A 275 24.55 13.62 6.65
C THR A 275 24.41 12.76 5.41
N SER A 276 23.45 11.85 5.38
CA SER A 276 23.16 11.02 4.20
C SER A 276 22.37 11.79 3.14
N SER A 277 22.69 11.54 1.86
CA SER A 277 21.89 11.98 0.71
C SER A 277 20.85 10.92 0.38
N GLY A 278 19.62 11.37 0.13
CA GLY A 278 18.51 10.50 -0.21
C GLY A 278 17.18 11.16 0.12
N THR A 279 16.10 10.41 -0.02
CA THR A 279 14.74 10.85 0.27
C THR A 279 14.21 10.15 1.51
N THR A 280 13.95 10.94 2.56
CA THR A 280 13.32 10.51 3.80
C THR A 280 11.98 11.20 3.97
N VAL A 281 11.30 10.92 5.09
CA VAL A 281 10.18 11.70 5.58
C VAL A 281 10.38 12.05 7.05
N ILE A 282 9.72 13.08 7.53
CA ILE A 282 9.71 13.38 8.97
C ILE A 282 8.99 12.24 9.69
N MET A 283 9.71 11.53 10.59
CA MET A 283 9.21 10.37 11.31
C MET A 283 8.56 10.73 12.65
N SER A 284 9.13 11.71 13.36
CA SER A 284 8.59 12.26 14.61
C SER A 284 8.94 13.72 14.74
N ARG A 285 8.21 14.40 15.63
CA ARG A 285 8.39 15.83 15.91
C ARG A 285 8.34 16.05 17.42
N GLU A 286 9.35 16.69 17.94
CA GLU A 286 9.48 16.98 19.37
C GLU A 286 9.81 18.47 19.56
N ALA A 287 8.98 19.18 20.32
CA ALA A 287 9.20 20.61 20.58
C ALA A 287 10.50 20.85 21.37
N ALA A 288 10.85 19.91 22.25
CA ALA A 288 12.11 19.88 22.98
C ALA A 288 12.49 18.42 23.27
N THR A 289 13.77 18.10 23.15
CA THR A 289 14.31 16.77 23.47
C THR A 289 15.78 16.88 23.88
N VAL A 290 16.37 15.77 24.31
CA VAL A 290 17.79 15.71 24.67
C VAL A 290 18.47 14.62 23.86
N PHE A 291 19.40 15.02 23.01
CA PHE A 291 20.27 14.06 22.32
C PHE A 291 21.37 13.59 23.26
N ARG A 292 21.52 12.29 23.36
CA ARG A 292 22.56 11.64 24.18
C ARG A 292 23.34 10.68 23.30
N THR A 293 24.64 10.90 23.23
CA THR A 293 25.62 10.01 22.63
C THR A 293 26.73 9.74 23.62
N PRO A 294 27.65 8.80 23.39
CA PRO A 294 28.83 8.64 24.24
C PRO A 294 29.67 9.92 24.36
N GLU A 295 29.68 10.77 23.32
CA GLU A 295 30.53 11.95 23.23
C GLU A 295 29.88 13.21 23.83
N TYR A 296 28.53 13.32 23.82
CA TYR A 296 27.84 14.54 24.27
C TYR A 296 26.41 14.30 24.72
N THR A 297 25.93 15.24 25.53
CA THR A 297 24.52 15.40 25.86
C THR A 297 24.12 16.83 25.53
N VAL A 298 23.11 17.05 24.69
CA VAL A 298 22.67 18.39 24.32
C VAL A 298 21.15 18.46 24.26
N ALA A 299 20.59 19.50 24.91
CA ALA A 299 19.17 19.84 24.77
C ALA A 299 18.96 20.56 23.44
N VAL A 300 17.98 20.12 22.69
CA VAL A 300 17.61 20.69 21.40
C VAL A 300 16.12 21.03 21.37
N GLN A 301 15.76 22.01 20.57
CA GLN A 301 14.37 22.42 20.35
C GLN A 301 13.97 22.15 18.90
N TYR A 302 12.67 21.95 18.70
CA TYR A 302 12.06 21.77 17.37
C TYR A 302 12.72 20.67 16.56
N ALA A 303 12.93 19.52 17.19
CA ALA A 303 13.55 18.35 16.57
C ALA A 303 12.56 17.61 15.68
N MET A 304 12.92 17.39 14.41
CA MET A 304 12.19 16.62 13.43
C MET A 304 13.07 15.45 12.99
N ARG A 305 12.71 14.24 13.38
CA ARG A 305 13.51 13.03 13.12
C ARG A 305 13.35 12.56 11.69
N LEU A 306 14.47 12.17 11.06
CA LEU A 306 14.51 11.69 9.69
C LEU A 306 14.94 10.22 9.58
N THR A 307 15.84 9.74 10.45
CA THR A 307 16.36 8.36 10.41
C THR A 307 16.40 7.69 11.77
N TRP A 308 16.44 6.36 11.78
CA TRP A 308 16.67 5.59 13.02
C TRP A 308 18.07 5.83 13.55
N GLY A 309 19.07 6.01 12.66
CA GLY A 309 20.46 6.34 13.00
C GLY A 309 20.65 7.71 13.62
N GLY A 310 19.59 8.51 13.78
CA GLY A 310 19.61 9.72 14.56
C GLY A 310 19.90 11.00 13.79
N GLN A 311 19.59 11.05 12.49
CA GLN A 311 19.60 12.29 11.74
C GLN A 311 18.29 13.06 11.96
N TYR A 312 18.41 14.35 12.27
CA TYR A 312 17.29 15.26 12.57
C TYR A 312 17.49 16.60 11.86
N ILE A 313 16.39 17.32 11.66
CA ILE A 313 16.43 18.79 11.51
C ILE A 313 16.08 19.38 12.86
N HIS A 314 16.90 20.31 13.37
CA HIS A 314 16.65 20.91 14.70
C HIS A 314 17.27 22.30 14.87
N ALA A 315 16.83 23.04 15.89
CA ALA A 315 17.44 24.28 16.29
C ALA A 315 18.88 24.05 16.80
N ALA A 316 19.83 24.80 16.24
CA ALA A 316 21.24 24.74 16.62
C ALA A 316 21.83 26.17 16.71
N PRO A 317 21.46 26.97 17.73
CA PRO A 317 21.90 28.35 17.86
C PRO A 317 23.43 28.51 17.99
N TRP A 318 24.11 27.47 18.46
CA TRP A 318 25.58 27.43 18.57
C TRP A 318 26.32 27.36 17.23
N SER A 319 25.65 27.05 16.11
CA SER A 319 26.23 26.91 14.79
C SER A 319 25.72 27.93 13.77
N VAL A 320 25.02 28.97 14.18
CA VAL A 320 24.45 29.98 13.25
C VAL A 320 25.51 30.64 12.38
N GLY A 321 26.75 30.84 12.90
CA GLY A 321 27.88 31.37 12.10
C GLY A 321 28.40 30.40 11.02
N ASP A 322 28.04 29.13 11.09
CA ASP A 322 28.43 28.08 10.14
C ASP A 322 27.34 27.76 9.11
N GLN A 323 26.08 28.00 9.47
CA GLN A 323 24.94 27.76 8.59
C GLN A 323 25.08 28.59 7.31
N GLY A 324 24.85 27.92 6.16
CA GLY A 324 25.08 28.50 4.83
C GLY A 324 26.56 28.52 4.38
N ARG A 325 27.48 28.04 5.21
CA ARG A 325 28.94 28.15 4.93
C ARG A 325 29.67 26.83 5.04
N ARG A 326 29.58 26.12 6.16
CA ARG A 326 30.30 24.86 6.41
C ARG A 326 29.50 23.88 7.26
N ASN A 327 29.87 22.64 7.17
CA ASN A 327 29.25 21.52 7.91
C ASN A 327 29.99 21.30 9.23
N VAL A 328 29.25 21.34 10.35
CA VAL A 328 29.84 21.16 11.69
C VAL A 328 29.05 20.20 12.60
N SER A 329 27.91 19.68 12.14
CA SER A 329 27.08 18.78 12.96
C SER A 329 27.63 17.35 13.01
N HIS A 330 26.99 16.49 13.79
CA HIS A 330 27.27 15.05 13.87
C HIS A 330 26.29 14.21 13.00
N GLY A 331 25.80 14.79 11.89
CA GLY A 331 24.88 14.13 10.96
C GLY A 331 23.52 14.82 10.83
N CYS A 332 23.13 15.65 11.81
CA CYS A 332 21.90 16.41 11.76
C CYS A 332 21.97 17.61 10.79
N THR A 333 20.81 18.10 10.39
CA THR A 333 20.67 19.39 9.71
C THR A 333 20.40 20.48 10.75
N ASN A 334 21.42 21.28 11.00
CA ASN A 334 21.37 22.43 11.91
C ASN A 334 20.77 23.64 11.23
N VAL A 335 19.78 24.27 11.85
CA VAL A 335 19.19 25.55 11.44
C VAL A 335 19.12 26.53 12.62
N SER A 336 18.84 27.80 12.35
CA SER A 336 18.62 28.79 13.41
C SER A 336 17.39 28.42 14.25
N THR A 337 17.31 28.88 15.50
CA THR A 337 16.12 28.65 16.35
C THR A 337 14.84 29.19 15.71
N ALA A 338 14.91 30.34 15.04
CA ALA A 338 13.77 30.95 14.38
C ALA A 338 13.30 30.10 13.19
N ASP A 339 14.25 29.59 12.38
CA ASP A 339 13.95 28.74 11.22
C ASP A 339 13.43 27.37 11.68
N ALA A 340 14.05 26.75 12.70
CA ALA A 340 13.59 25.49 13.27
C ALA A 340 12.16 25.59 13.81
N LYS A 341 11.85 26.67 14.55
CA LYS A 341 10.51 26.91 15.08
C LYS A 341 9.49 27.05 13.95
N TRP A 342 9.78 27.90 12.97
CA TRP A 342 8.89 28.08 11.84
C TRP A 342 8.66 26.75 11.07
N LEU A 343 9.72 26.02 10.74
CA LEU A 343 9.62 24.73 10.05
C LEU A 343 8.82 23.70 10.86
N TYR A 344 9.08 23.63 12.16
CA TYR A 344 8.34 22.74 13.06
C TYR A 344 6.83 23.06 13.06
N GLU A 345 6.44 24.32 13.07
CA GLU A 345 5.03 24.75 13.03
C GLU A 345 4.35 24.41 11.68
N GLN A 346 5.14 24.37 10.60
CA GLN A 346 4.61 24.08 9.24
C GLN A 346 4.56 22.60 8.91
N THR A 347 5.41 21.77 9.48
CA THR A 347 5.59 20.38 9.09
C THR A 347 4.60 19.42 9.74
N LEU A 348 4.40 18.27 9.09
CA LEU A 348 3.69 17.10 9.62
C LEU A 348 4.62 15.89 9.57
N VAL A 349 4.35 14.89 10.42
CA VAL A 349 4.93 13.55 10.23
C VAL A 349 4.51 13.05 8.84
N GLY A 350 5.47 12.52 8.08
CA GLY A 350 5.24 12.10 6.70
C GLY A 350 5.50 13.17 5.63
N ASP A 351 5.94 14.39 6.00
CA ASP A 351 6.41 15.37 4.99
C ASP A 351 7.75 14.91 4.39
N PRO A 352 7.91 14.89 3.06
CA PRO A 352 9.14 14.47 2.40
C PRO A 352 10.31 15.44 2.62
N VAL A 353 11.48 14.87 2.84
CA VAL A 353 12.76 15.57 2.95
C VAL A 353 13.76 14.94 1.99
N VAL A 354 14.20 15.69 1.00
CA VAL A 354 15.25 15.29 0.06
C VAL A 354 16.55 15.97 0.45
N THR A 355 17.59 15.19 0.73
CA THR A 355 18.94 15.71 0.99
C THR A 355 19.86 15.32 -0.16
N ARG A 356 20.63 16.27 -0.67
CA ARG A 356 21.50 16.07 -1.85
C ARG A 356 22.92 16.52 -1.61
N ASN A 357 23.84 15.98 -2.44
CA ASN A 357 25.22 16.44 -2.57
C ASN A 357 26.07 16.29 -1.30
N THR A 358 25.76 15.33 -0.44
CA THR A 358 26.57 15.05 0.76
C THR A 358 27.72 14.08 0.47
N GLY A 359 27.60 13.28 -0.60
CA GLY A 359 28.58 12.25 -0.97
C GLY A 359 28.40 10.91 -0.25
N VAL A 360 27.43 10.79 0.65
CA VAL A 360 27.12 9.55 1.38
C VAL A 360 25.67 9.16 1.08
N PRO A 361 25.41 7.97 0.55
CA PRO A 361 24.04 7.52 0.27
C PRO A 361 23.29 7.24 1.58
N LEU A 362 21.98 7.33 1.53
CA LEU A 362 21.08 6.90 2.60
C LEU A 362 21.03 5.37 2.66
N ASP A 363 21.13 4.81 3.86
CA ASP A 363 20.97 3.38 4.06
C ASP A 363 19.47 2.98 3.94
N PRO A 364 19.14 2.01 3.05
CA PRO A 364 17.76 1.57 2.91
C PRO A 364 17.22 1.01 4.23
N GLY A 365 16.09 1.56 4.69
CA GLY A 365 15.46 1.15 5.95
C GLY A 365 15.99 1.85 7.20
N ASP A 366 17.01 2.72 7.11
CA ASP A 366 17.36 3.63 8.20
C ASP A 366 16.33 4.77 8.29
N GLY A 367 15.20 4.45 8.88
CA GLY A 367 14.03 5.31 8.91
C GLY A 367 12.98 4.92 7.86
N TRP A 368 12.12 5.88 7.51
CA TRP A 368 11.09 5.66 6.51
C TRP A 368 11.59 6.11 5.13
N THR A 369 12.44 5.27 4.55
CA THR A 369 13.19 5.54 3.32
C THR A 369 12.49 5.04 2.05
N ALA A 370 11.20 4.74 2.14
CA ALA A 370 10.42 4.19 1.02
C ALA A 370 10.55 4.99 -0.28
N TRP A 371 10.69 6.31 -0.20
CA TRP A 371 10.78 7.22 -1.33
C TRP A 371 12.17 7.36 -1.94
N ASP A 372 13.18 6.76 -1.32
CA ASP A 372 14.56 6.76 -1.84
C ASP A 372 14.77 5.72 -2.95
N LEU A 373 13.93 4.70 -2.99
CA LEU A 373 13.91 3.72 -4.08
C LEU A 373 13.08 4.24 -5.27
N SER A 374 13.53 3.93 -6.49
CA SER A 374 12.70 4.09 -7.68
C SER A 374 11.43 3.25 -7.53
N TRP A 375 10.37 3.57 -8.29
CA TRP A 375 9.15 2.76 -8.23
C TRP A 375 9.38 1.31 -8.68
N ALA A 376 10.21 1.11 -9.69
CA ALA A 376 10.56 -0.22 -10.19
C ALA A 376 11.29 -1.05 -9.12
N ASP A 377 12.31 -0.46 -8.46
CA ASP A 377 13.05 -1.15 -7.39
C ASP A 377 12.18 -1.38 -6.15
N TYR A 378 11.22 -0.50 -5.89
CA TYR A 378 10.28 -0.65 -4.78
C TYR A 378 9.30 -1.81 -4.95
N GLN A 379 8.97 -2.16 -6.18
CA GLN A 379 8.07 -3.28 -6.50
C GLN A 379 8.81 -4.62 -6.65
N ALA A 380 10.14 -4.62 -6.77
CA ALA A 380 10.96 -5.82 -6.87
C ALA A 380 11.10 -6.48 -5.49
#